data_1aa97c129ae2009c7e75c2ff918cae9b
#
_entry.id   1aa97c129ae2009c7e75c2ff918cae9b
#
_cell.length_a   1.000
_cell.length_b   1.000
_cell.length_c   1.000
_cell.angle_alpha   90.00
_cell.angle_beta   90.00
_cell.angle_gamma   90.00
#
_symmetry.space_group_name_H-M   'P 1'
#
loop_
_entity.id
_entity.type
_entity.pdbx_description
1 polymer ?
#
loop_
_entity_poly.entity_id
_entity_poly.type
_entity_poly.pdbx_seq_one_letter_code
_entity_poly.pdbx_strand_id
1 'polypeptide(L)'
;MDENEYLFKNQAGKKYKTIYADPPWITERGGGKIKRGADKHYPLMKTEDIVNLPIDEIADVNCHLYLWVTNKSLPLGLEVMKAWGFEYITAITWVKDRIGLGQYYRGMTEHCLFGRKGMLPYKLIDGKRAQGKTVIIEPKSEHSRKPKAMREMIEKVSYAPRIELFARERFDGWDCWGNEV
;
A
#
# COMPACT_ATOMS: atom_id res chain seq x y z
N MET A 1 -17.02 14.70 14.35
CA MET A 1 -17.16 13.65 13.33
C MET A 1 -15.73 13.33 12.88
N ASP A 2 -15.34 12.11 13.06
CA ASP A 2 -13.99 11.67 12.73
C ASP A 2 -13.84 11.71 11.19
N GLU A 3 -12.77 12.33 10.68
CA GLU A 3 -12.53 12.38 9.23
C GLU A 3 -12.52 10.99 8.60
N ASN A 4 -12.10 9.98 9.35
CA ASN A 4 -12.10 8.58 8.95
C ASN A 4 -13.53 8.03 8.70
N GLU A 5 -14.52 8.46 9.48
CA GLU A 5 -15.93 8.04 9.30
C GLU A 5 -16.55 8.64 8.02
N TYR A 6 -16.09 9.82 7.61
CA TYR A 6 -16.55 10.47 6.37
C TYR A 6 -16.01 9.79 5.11
N LEU A 7 -14.85 9.16 5.20
CA LEU A 7 -14.07 8.67 4.07
C LEU A 7 -14.65 7.40 3.44
N PHE A 8 -15.20 6.51 4.25
CA PHE A 8 -15.88 5.30 3.76
C PHE A 8 -17.36 5.52 3.45
N LYS A 9 -17.98 6.64 3.88
CA LYS A 9 -19.37 6.97 3.53
C LYS A 9 -19.59 7.12 2.03
N ASN A 10 -18.64 7.68 1.31
CA ASN A 10 -18.69 7.79 -0.15
C ASN A 10 -18.48 6.44 -0.86
N GLN A 11 -18.02 5.42 -0.14
CA GLN A 11 -17.82 4.04 -0.62
C GLN A 11 -18.87 3.08 -0.04
N ALA A 12 -19.89 3.61 0.64
CA ALA A 12 -20.90 2.82 1.35
C ALA A 12 -21.54 1.75 0.44
N GLY A 13 -21.39 0.48 0.86
CA GLY A 13 -21.92 -0.67 0.14
C GLY A 13 -21.04 -1.19 -1.02
N LYS A 14 -19.97 -0.52 -1.39
CA LYS A 14 -19.04 -1.01 -2.42
C LYS A 14 -17.99 -1.90 -1.82
N LYS A 15 -17.81 -3.10 -2.38
CA LYS A 15 -16.81 -4.07 -1.96
C LYS A 15 -15.71 -4.21 -3.01
N TYR A 16 -14.45 -4.18 -2.55
CA TYR A 16 -13.29 -4.24 -3.44
C TYR A 16 -12.59 -5.59 -3.36
N LYS A 17 -12.26 -6.12 -4.52
CA LYS A 17 -11.45 -7.35 -4.65
C LYS A 17 -9.95 -7.07 -4.61
N THR A 18 -9.56 -5.79 -4.69
CA THR A 18 -8.17 -5.37 -4.58
C THR A 18 -8.08 -4.05 -3.85
N ILE A 19 -7.27 -4.04 -2.80
CA ILE A 19 -6.91 -2.84 -2.03
C ILE A 19 -5.42 -2.60 -2.19
N TYR A 20 -5.04 -1.38 -2.56
CA TYR A 20 -3.67 -0.91 -2.68
C TYR A 20 -3.48 0.28 -1.74
N ALA A 21 -2.52 0.21 -0.83
CA ALA A 21 -2.36 1.20 0.24
C ALA A 21 -0.91 1.61 0.44
N ASP A 22 -0.68 2.92 0.58
CA ASP A 22 0.61 3.52 0.94
C ASP A 22 0.46 4.43 2.16
N PRO A 23 0.29 3.87 3.38
CA PRO A 23 0.06 4.66 4.56
C PRO A 23 1.21 5.62 4.88
N PRO A 24 0.92 6.83 5.38
CA PRO A 24 1.93 7.80 5.79
C PRO A 24 2.49 7.44 7.18
N TRP A 25 3.31 6.40 7.24
CA TRP A 25 3.85 5.83 8.47
C TRP A 25 4.59 6.86 9.34
N ILE A 26 4.19 6.98 10.61
CA ILE A 26 5.05 7.58 11.63
C ILE A 26 6.14 6.56 11.96
N THR A 27 7.34 6.81 11.47
CA THR A 27 8.51 6.05 11.92
C THR A 27 9.28 6.90 12.89
N GLU A 28 9.39 6.46 14.16
CA GLU A 28 10.24 7.14 15.13
C GLU A 28 11.63 7.37 14.56
N ARG A 29 12.05 8.62 14.52
CA ARG A 29 13.38 8.99 14.07
C ARG A 29 14.31 9.02 15.27
N GLY A 30 15.47 8.42 15.12
CA GLY A 30 16.57 8.65 16.04
C GLY A 30 16.82 10.15 16.21
N GLY A 31 16.79 10.60 17.46
CA GLY A 31 16.87 11.92 18.06
C GLY A 31 17.62 13.06 17.35
N GLY A 32 17.18 13.49 16.21
CA GLY A 32 17.72 14.66 15.52
C GLY A 32 16.67 15.75 15.34
N LYS A 33 17.02 16.98 15.72
CA LYS A 33 16.17 18.20 15.62
C LYS A 33 15.83 18.64 14.16
N ILE A 34 16.19 17.86 13.14
CA ILE A 34 15.98 18.25 11.74
C ILE A 34 14.85 17.38 11.16
N LYS A 35 13.70 18.01 10.92
CA LYS A 35 12.59 17.43 10.14
C LYS A 35 13.06 17.22 8.68
N ARG A 36 13.41 15.99 8.33
CA ARG A 36 13.79 15.57 6.98
C ARG A 36 12.95 14.37 6.55
N GLY A 37 12.17 14.48 5.49
CA GLY A 37 11.41 13.38 4.89
C GLY A 37 9.91 13.65 4.76
N ALA A 38 9.07 12.62 4.80
CA ALA A 38 7.65 12.64 4.50
C ALA A 38 6.82 13.65 5.32
N ASP A 39 7.20 13.91 6.57
CA ASP A 39 6.57 14.89 7.47
C ASP A 39 6.60 16.35 6.98
N LYS A 40 7.31 16.65 5.90
CA LYS A 40 7.27 17.96 5.25
C LYS A 40 6.12 18.15 4.26
N HIS A 41 5.54 17.07 3.79
CA HIS A 41 4.62 17.10 2.66
C HIS A 41 3.19 16.68 2.99
N TYR A 42 2.97 15.88 4.05
CA TYR A 42 1.63 15.43 4.45
C TYR A 42 1.60 14.99 5.93
N PRO A 43 0.41 15.03 6.57
CA PRO A 43 0.25 14.55 7.94
C PRO A 43 0.56 13.05 8.04
N LEU A 44 1.40 12.70 8.99
CA LEU A 44 1.72 11.31 9.29
C LEU A 44 0.63 10.71 10.19
N MET A 45 0.34 9.42 10.01
CA MET A 45 -0.61 8.67 10.84
C MET A 45 0.12 7.75 11.81
N LYS A 46 -0.41 7.65 13.04
CA LYS A 46 0.03 6.63 14.00
C LYS A 46 -0.36 5.25 13.50
N THR A 47 0.43 4.24 13.84
CA THR A 47 0.12 2.86 13.47
C THR A 47 -1.24 2.41 13.98
N GLU A 48 -1.62 2.85 15.19
CA GLU A 48 -2.93 2.58 15.80
C GLU A 48 -4.08 3.10 14.94
N ASP A 49 -3.95 4.33 14.42
CA ASP A 49 -4.97 4.94 13.55
C ASP A 49 -5.09 4.18 12.22
N ILE A 50 -3.97 3.70 11.66
CA ILE A 50 -3.95 2.88 10.46
C ILE A 50 -4.59 1.51 10.72
N VAL A 51 -4.27 0.86 11.83
CA VAL A 51 -4.86 -0.42 12.25
C VAL A 51 -6.38 -0.31 12.38
N ASN A 52 -6.87 0.80 12.93
CA ASN A 52 -8.28 1.02 13.21
C ASN A 52 -9.11 1.47 11.99
N LEU A 53 -8.51 1.63 10.81
CA LEU A 53 -9.29 1.89 9.61
C LEU A 53 -10.29 0.76 9.36
N PRO A 54 -11.57 1.07 9.07
CA PRO A 54 -12.63 0.06 8.90
C PRO A 54 -12.54 -0.63 7.53
N ILE A 55 -11.42 -1.31 7.27
CA ILE A 55 -11.14 -1.97 5.99
C ILE A 55 -12.17 -3.08 5.69
N ASP A 56 -12.74 -3.72 6.71
CA ASP A 56 -13.78 -4.72 6.54
C ASP A 56 -15.05 -4.17 5.88
N GLU A 57 -15.32 -2.86 6.01
CA GLU A 57 -16.47 -2.21 5.37
C GLU A 57 -16.32 -2.12 3.85
N ILE A 58 -15.10 -2.13 3.34
CA ILE A 58 -14.80 -2.01 1.92
C ILE A 58 -14.18 -3.26 1.29
N ALA A 59 -13.59 -4.14 2.08
CA ALA A 59 -13.01 -5.38 1.56
C ALA A 59 -14.11 -6.39 1.19
N ASP A 60 -13.99 -7.00 0.01
CA ASP A 60 -14.76 -8.18 -0.36
C ASP A 60 -14.33 -9.37 0.52
N VAL A 61 -15.21 -10.37 0.66
CA VAL A 61 -14.89 -11.63 1.36
C VAL A 61 -13.69 -12.33 0.74
N ASN A 62 -13.46 -12.11 -0.55
CA ASN A 62 -12.28 -12.55 -1.28
C ASN A 62 -11.55 -11.33 -1.83
N CYS A 63 -10.45 -10.94 -1.18
CA CYS A 63 -9.75 -9.70 -1.48
C CYS A 63 -8.23 -9.88 -1.45
N HIS A 64 -7.53 -9.17 -2.33
CA HIS A 64 -6.09 -9.00 -2.31
C HIS A 64 -5.70 -7.65 -1.72
N LEU A 65 -4.69 -7.65 -0.85
CA LEU A 65 -4.10 -6.44 -0.27
C LEU A 65 -2.67 -6.27 -0.75
N TYR A 66 -2.34 -5.04 -1.15
CA TYR A 66 -0.99 -4.58 -1.46
C TYR A 66 -0.67 -3.39 -0.55
N LEU A 67 0.21 -3.59 0.41
CA LEU A 67 0.51 -2.61 1.47
C LEU A 67 1.97 -2.20 1.42
N TRP A 68 2.24 -0.92 1.11
CA TRP A 68 3.58 -0.38 1.09
C TRP A 68 4.16 -0.14 2.48
N VAL A 69 5.39 -0.56 2.62
CA VAL A 69 6.20 -0.36 3.83
C VAL A 69 7.64 -0.01 3.46
N THR A 70 8.26 0.78 4.31
CA THR A 70 9.72 0.94 4.29
C THR A 70 10.38 -0.22 5.05
N ASN A 71 11.69 -0.38 4.93
CA ASN A 71 12.44 -1.37 5.76
C ASN A 71 12.16 -1.19 7.27
N LYS A 72 11.98 0.05 7.73
CA LYS A 72 11.72 0.35 9.14
C LYS A 72 10.29 0.03 9.56
N SER A 73 9.32 0.29 8.71
CA SER A 73 7.89 0.05 9.01
C SER A 73 7.42 -1.36 8.63
N LEU A 74 8.31 -2.23 8.15
CA LEU A 74 7.95 -3.58 7.74
C LEU A 74 7.26 -4.40 8.86
N PRO A 75 7.76 -4.44 10.11
CA PRO A 75 7.07 -5.14 11.20
C PRO A 75 5.67 -4.57 11.45
N LEU A 76 5.52 -3.24 11.45
CA LEU A 76 4.23 -2.57 11.62
C LEU A 76 3.26 -2.89 10.47
N GLY A 77 3.76 -2.97 9.25
CA GLY A 77 2.95 -3.36 8.10
C GLY A 77 2.40 -4.77 8.21
N LEU A 78 3.15 -5.72 8.76
CA LEU A 78 2.67 -7.08 9.03
C LEU A 78 1.57 -7.08 10.11
N GLU A 79 1.71 -6.25 11.16
CA GLU A 79 0.68 -6.08 12.19
C GLU A 79 -0.60 -5.49 11.61
N VAL A 80 -0.50 -4.42 10.81
CA VAL A 80 -1.63 -3.79 10.13
C VAL A 80 -2.33 -4.78 9.20
N MET A 81 -1.57 -5.51 8.38
CA MET A 81 -2.12 -6.52 7.47
C MET A 81 -2.94 -7.57 8.21
N LYS A 82 -2.42 -8.07 9.34
CA LYS A 82 -3.12 -9.02 10.21
C LYS A 82 -4.38 -8.41 10.83
N ALA A 83 -4.29 -7.17 11.33
CA ALA A 83 -5.43 -6.46 11.93
C ALA A 83 -6.56 -6.23 10.91
N TRP A 84 -6.24 -5.96 9.65
CA TRP A 84 -7.19 -5.84 8.55
C TRP A 84 -7.75 -7.18 8.05
N GLY A 85 -7.35 -8.31 8.69
CA GLY A 85 -7.86 -9.64 8.37
C GLY A 85 -7.24 -10.29 7.12
N PHE A 86 -6.04 -9.88 6.72
CA PHE A 86 -5.33 -10.45 5.58
C PHE A 86 -4.22 -11.40 6.02
N GLU A 87 -4.13 -12.54 5.33
CA GLU A 87 -3.01 -13.48 5.43
C GLU A 87 -1.84 -12.98 4.55
N TYR A 88 -0.66 -12.79 5.15
CA TYR A 88 0.55 -12.46 4.41
C TYR A 88 0.97 -13.62 3.49
N ILE A 89 1.29 -13.32 2.24
CA ILE A 89 1.73 -14.30 1.24
C ILE A 89 3.19 -14.05 0.85
N THR A 90 3.53 -12.83 0.45
CA THR A 90 4.89 -12.49 -0.01
C THR A 90 5.13 -10.98 0.03
N ALA A 91 6.37 -10.57 -0.14
CA ALA A 91 6.74 -9.18 -0.36
C ALA A 91 7.24 -8.97 -1.78
N ILE A 92 6.87 -7.85 -2.37
CA ILE A 92 7.38 -7.35 -3.65
C ILE A 92 8.32 -6.21 -3.32
N THR A 93 9.59 -6.36 -3.71
CA THR A 93 10.63 -5.39 -3.38
C THR A 93 10.86 -4.43 -4.54
N TRP A 94 10.72 -3.15 -4.28
CA TRP A 94 11.16 -2.10 -5.19
C TRP A 94 12.62 -1.76 -4.91
N VAL A 95 13.47 -1.93 -5.90
CA VAL A 95 14.90 -1.54 -5.90
C VAL A 95 15.03 -0.20 -6.62
N LYS A 96 15.58 0.79 -5.92
CA LYS A 96 15.77 2.16 -6.39
C LYS A 96 17.17 2.36 -6.93
N ASP A 97 17.35 3.35 -7.79
CA ASP A 97 18.64 3.76 -8.36
C ASP A 97 19.48 4.64 -7.40
N ARG A 98 18.86 5.18 -6.34
CA ARG A 98 19.51 6.14 -5.42
C ARG A 98 19.56 5.61 -4.00
N ILE A 99 20.70 5.84 -3.36
CA ILE A 99 20.91 5.54 -1.94
C ILE A 99 20.13 6.53 -1.08
N GLY A 100 19.25 6.01 -0.24
CA GLY A 100 18.48 6.78 0.73
C GLY A 100 19.17 6.95 2.08
N LEU A 101 18.40 7.30 3.11
CA LEU A 101 18.87 7.43 4.48
C LEU A 101 19.03 6.04 5.13
N GLY A 102 19.81 5.97 6.18
CA GLY A 102 20.03 4.77 6.99
C GLY A 102 21.24 4.96 7.90
N GLN A 103 21.24 4.29 9.05
CA GLN A 103 22.32 4.38 10.04
C GLN A 103 23.46 3.41 9.68
N TYR A 104 23.22 2.12 9.84
CA TYR A 104 24.20 1.08 9.51
C TYR A 104 24.17 0.69 8.03
N TYR A 105 22.95 0.65 7.47
CA TYR A 105 22.72 0.30 6.05
C TYR A 105 21.89 1.39 5.39
N ARG A 106 22.36 1.85 4.24
CA ARG A 106 21.66 2.87 3.43
C ARG A 106 20.55 2.21 2.62
N GLY A 107 19.33 2.75 2.75
CA GLY A 107 18.16 2.17 2.11
C GLY A 107 18.13 2.42 0.59
N MET A 108 18.04 1.35 -0.18
CA MET A 108 17.77 1.39 -1.63
C MET A 108 16.47 0.67 -1.98
N THR A 109 15.75 0.15 -0.99
CA THR A 109 14.55 -0.66 -1.21
C THR A 109 13.36 -0.13 -0.42
N GLU A 110 12.17 -0.37 -0.96
CA GLU A 110 10.89 -0.39 -0.25
C GLU A 110 10.17 -1.68 -0.59
N HIS A 111 9.19 -2.07 0.22
CA HIS A 111 8.48 -3.32 0.04
C HIS A 111 6.98 -3.07 -0.04
N CYS A 112 6.33 -3.78 -0.95
CA CYS A 112 4.89 -3.91 -0.99
C CYS A 112 4.51 -5.30 -0.49
N LEU A 113 3.91 -5.37 0.69
CA LEU A 113 3.43 -6.63 1.26
C LEU A 113 2.18 -7.06 0.50
N PHE A 114 2.18 -8.27 -0.03
CA PHE A 114 1.02 -8.88 -0.65
C PHE A 114 0.36 -9.86 0.32
N GLY A 115 -0.92 -9.68 0.52
CA GLY A 115 -1.76 -10.55 1.33
C GLY A 115 -3.11 -10.83 0.67
N ARG A 116 -3.81 -11.82 1.22
CA ARG A 116 -5.15 -12.21 0.77
C ARG A 116 -6.11 -12.36 1.94
N LYS A 117 -7.38 -12.10 1.67
CA LYS A 117 -8.54 -12.47 2.49
C LYS A 117 -9.39 -13.42 1.64
N GLY A 118 -9.80 -14.56 2.21
CA GLY A 118 -10.52 -15.59 1.46
C GLY A 118 -9.71 -16.18 0.30
N MET A 119 -10.38 -16.58 -0.78
CA MET A 119 -9.75 -17.19 -1.95
C MET A 119 -10.27 -16.59 -3.25
N LEU A 120 -9.41 -15.87 -3.96
CA LEU A 120 -9.66 -15.48 -5.34
C LEU A 120 -9.03 -16.51 -6.29
N PRO A 121 -9.74 -16.94 -7.35
CA PRO A 121 -9.13 -17.77 -8.37
C PRO A 121 -8.00 -17.02 -9.07
N TYR A 122 -7.02 -17.72 -9.61
CA TYR A 122 -6.01 -17.08 -10.44
C TYR A 122 -6.65 -16.47 -11.69
N LYS A 123 -6.29 -15.22 -12.01
CA LYS A 123 -6.60 -14.67 -13.33
C LYS A 123 -5.87 -15.48 -14.40
N LEU A 124 -6.53 -15.69 -15.53
CA LEU A 124 -5.94 -16.35 -16.68
C LEU A 124 -5.73 -15.32 -17.79
N ILE A 125 -4.57 -15.37 -18.43
CA ILE A 125 -4.24 -14.65 -19.65
C ILE A 125 -3.79 -15.73 -20.65
N ASP A 126 -4.49 -15.85 -21.75
CA ASP A 126 -4.25 -16.88 -22.78
C ASP A 126 -4.20 -18.30 -22.19
N GLY A 127 -5.13 -18.60 -21.26
CA GLY A 127 -5.24 -19.89 -20.59
C GLY A 127 -4.15 -20.19 -19.53
N LYS A 128 -3.21 -19.27 -19.31
CA LYS A 128 -2.14 -19.40 -18.32
C LYS A 128 -2.40 -18.51 -17.10
N ARG A 129 -1.95 -18.95 -15.91
CA ARG A 129 -2.05 -18.14 -14.69
C ARG A 129 -1.28 -16.83 -14.85
N ALA A 130 -1.97 -15.73 -14.63
CA ALA A 130 -1.32 -14.42 -14.55
C ALA A 130 -0.49 -14.33 -13.26
N GLN A 131 0.80 -14.12 -13.40
CA GLN A 131 1.74 -14.02 -12.30
C GLN A 131 2.55 -12.73 -12.38
N GLY A 132 2.85 -12.15 -11.23
CA GLY A 132 3.78 -11.03 -11.06
C GLY A 132 5.17 -11.54 -10.67
N LYS A 133 6.08 -10.58 -10.47
CA LYS A 133 7.43 -10.80 -9.95
C LYS A 133 7.54 -10.20 -8.55
N THR A 134 8.39 -10.76 -7.71
CA THR A 134 8.66 -10.24 -6.36
C THR A 134 9.68 -9.10 -6.33
N VAL A 135 10.11 -8.60 -7.49
CA VAL A 135 11.05 -7.49 -7.62
C VAL A 135 10.63 -6.54 -8.73
N ILE A 136 10.76 -5.24 -8.45
CA ILE A 136 10.65 -4.14 -9.41
C ILE A 136 11.95 -3.35 -9.32
N ILE A 137 12.61 -3.13 -10.46
CA ILE A 137 13.80 -2.28 -10.57
C ILE A 137 13.37 -1.05 -11.37
N GLU A 138 13.19 0.06 -10.68
CA GLU A 138 12.73 1.31 -11.29
C GLU A 138 13.34 2.50 -10.54
N PRO A 139 13.86 3.51 -11.23
CA PRO A 139 14.39 4.71 -10.60
C PRO A 139 13.35 5.37 -9.69
N LYS A 140 13.84 6.00 -8.62
CA LYS A 140 12.99 6.81 -7.77
C LYS A 140 12.57 8.07 -8.54
N SER A 141 11.26 8.24 -8.75
CA SER A 141 10.69 9.48 -9.29
C SER A 141 10.63 10.58 -8.23
N GLU A 142 10.28 11.79 -8.64
CA GLU A 142 10.03 12.92 -7.73
C GLU A 142 8.83 12.62 -6.80
N HIS A 143 8.81 13.28 -5.64
CA HIS A 143 7.67 13.26 -4.70
C HIS A 143 7.28 11.90 -4.11
N SER A 144 8.21 10.97 -3.93
CA SER A 144 7.95 9.66 -3.28
C SER A 144 6.86 8.80 -3.95
N ARG A 145 6.58 9.02 -5.23
CA ARG A 145 5.66 8.19 -6.00
C ARG A 145 6.17 6.76 -6.07
N LYS A 146 5.24 5.81 -5.92
CA LYS A 146 5.54 4.39 -6.08
C LYS A 146 5.76 4.04 -7.56
N PRO A 147 6.51 2.97 -7.87
CA PRO A 147 6.82 2.62 -9.25
C PRO A 147 5.54 2.32 -10.04
N LYS A 148 5.47 2.84 -11.28
CA LYS A 148 4.34 2.65 -12.17
C LYS A 148 4.11 1.16 -12.49
N ALA A 149 5.19 0.41 -12.64
CA ALA A 149 5.15 -1.03 -12.88
C ALA A 149 4.40 -1.81 -11.79
N MET A 150 4.29 -1.28 -10.56
CA MET A 150 3.53 -1.95 -9.49
C MET A 150 2.04 -1.99 -9.80
N ARG A 151 1.45 -0.88 -10.24
CA ARG A 151 0.02 -0.81 -10.58
C ARG A 151 -0.30 -1.73 -11.77
N GLU A 152 0.52 -1.70 -12.81
CA GLU A 152 0.38 -2.58 -13.97
C GLU A 152 0.41 -4.06 -13.56
N MET A 153 1.31 -4.42 -12.65
CA MET A 153 1.41 -5.77 -12.12
C MET A 153 0.18 -6.17 -11.28
N ILE A 154 -0.34 -5.26 -10.45
CA ILE A 154 -1.58 -5.47 -9.70
C ILE A 154 -2.75 -5.73 -10.66
N GLU A 155 -2.91 -4.91 -11.67
CA GLU A 155 -3.99 -5.05 -12.66
C GLU A 155 -3.91 -6.38 -13.43
N LYS A 156 -2.71 -6.83 -13.70
CA LYS A 156 -2.47 -8.13 -14.32
C LYS A 156 -2.88 -9.30 -13.41
N VAL A 157 -2.55 -9.23 -12.12
CA VAL A 157 -2.67 -10.36 -11.17
C VAL A 157 -4.01 -10.37 -10.44
N SER A 158 -4.56 -9.18 -10.12
CA SER A 158 -5.70 -9.02 -9.23
C SER A 158 -6.94 -8.46 -9.94
N TYR A 159 -8.10 -8.68 -9.33
CA TYR A 159 -9.41 -8.37 -9.91
C TYR A 159 -9.88 -6.95 -9.56
N ALA A 160 -10.72 -6.39 -10.43
CA ALA A 160 -11.60 -5.27 -10.10
C ALA A 160 -12.84 -5.76 -9.31
N PRO A 161 -13.53 -4.89 -8.55
CA PRO A 161 -13.21 -3.47 -8.35
C PRO A 161 -11.96 -3.27 -7.48
N ARG A 162 -11.25 -2.16 -7.75
CA ARG A 162 -9.99 -1.80 -7.08
C ARG A 162 -10.12 -0.47 -6.39
N ILE A 163 -9.46 -0.32 -5.24
CA ILE A 163 -9.32 0.96 -4.54
C ILE A 163 -7.86 1.19 -4.16
N GLU A 164 -7.41 2.43 -4.31
CA GLU A 164 -6.16 2.91 -3.74
C GLU A 164 -6.45 3.77 -2.51
N LEU A 165 -5.92 3.36 -1.37
CA LEU A 165 -5.97 4.09 -0.11
C LEU A 165 -4.73 4.97 0.04
N PHE A 166 -4.91 6.16 0.61
CA PHE A 166 -3.88 7.20 0.72
C PHE A 166 -3.40 7.67 -0.66
N ALA A 167 -4.31 7.66 -1.62
CA ALA A 167 -4.05 8.02 -2.99
C ALA A 167 -3.67 9.51 -3.13
N ARG A 168 -2.76 9.80 -4.04
CA ARG A 168 -2.31 11.16 -4.39
C ARG A 168 -2.76 11.58 -5.78
N GLU A 169 -3.22 10.65 -6.57
CA GLU A 169 -3.67 10.85 -7.94
C GLU A 169 -4.84 9.91 -8.23
N ARG A 170 -5.67 10.32 -9.19
CA ARG A 170 -6.75 9.47 -9.71
C ARG A 170 -6.25 8.70 -10.92
N PHE A 171 -6.65 7.43 -11.00
CA PHE A 171 -6.32 6.56 -12.12
C PHE A 171 -7.58 5.88 -12.65
N ASP A 172 -7.67 5.74 -13.96
CA ASP A 172 -8.78 5.04 -14.60
C ASP A 172 -8.87 3.58 -14.12
N GLY A 173 -10.09 3.13 -13.82
CA GLY A 173 -10.34 1.78 -13.31
C GLY A 173 -9.99 1.56 -11.84
N TRP A 174 -9.67 2.64 -11.11
CA TRP A 174 -9.44 2.64 -9.67
C TRP A 174 -10.31 3.67 -8.97
N ASP A 175 -10.97 3.23 -7.91
CA ASP A 175 -11.43 4.19 -6.93
C ASP A 175 -10.26 4.63 -6.07
N CYS A 176 -10.36 5.79 -5.47
CA CYS A 176 -9.30 6.33 -4.64
C CYS A 176 -9.85 7.01 -3.40
N TRP A 177 -9.06 6.92 -2.35
CA TRP A 177 -9.27 7.63 -1.10
C TRP A 177 -7.92 8.16 -0.58
N GLY A 178 -7.85 9.45 -0.29
CA GLY A 178 -6.65 10.12 0.19
C GLY A 178 -6.85 11.64 0.26
N ASN A 179 -5.92 12.32 0.90
CA ASN A 179 -6.00 13.77 1.13
C ASN A 179 -5.68 14.62 -0.10
N GLU A 180 -5.18 14.01 -1.18
CA GLU A 180 -4.74 14.72 -2.40
C GLU A 180 -5.66 14.43 -3.62
N VAL A 181 -6.81 13.70 -3.43
CA VAL A 181 -7.69 13.24 -4.53
C VAL A 181 -9.15 13.67 -4.35
#